data_19052d958b179a7cbc4f24c33596015e
#
_entry.id   19052d958b179a7cbc4f24c33596015e
#
_cell.length_a   1.000
_cell.length_b   1.000
_cell.length_c   1.000
_cell.angle_alpha   90.00
_cell.angle_beta   90.00
_cell.angle_gamma   90.00
#
_symmetry.space_group_name_H-M   'P 1'
#
loop_
_entity.id
_entity.type
_entity.pdbx_description
1 polymer ?
#
loop_
_entity_poly.entity_id
_entity_poly.type
_entity_poly.pdbx_seq_one_letter_code
_entity_poly.pdbx_strand_id
1 'polypeptide(L)'
;MVRYLLTLFIFLSYGLIAQENTYSGQNIDVKLFSSIDLERNFGVTDNEIKPYFIDALKENNLVFTEDDYNYYFSLSHGWKKSKNVNYKVDNFRGLLIETGTNGIVAEFNVSKTKYIRESVNIILDKLVEMNADNTEKKFIDISDHFMKMEMNSWDSSRPDSHAPSSIHADHTHMRGGIMLGYKFSFSDNNKIYNRNKIVSNNVLFPDYENVFESSNFSYHTFEFMYGLSDKLTIFSKLDYINNQITYSDVNLNKSNIYSSGLGDVNLQFLYSLVNRSYLKLHTNIGFDFPTGKFRASDELPYNMYTGKGYFSSILGFTSFLQFPKISAGIQPIINLPLNMNSNNFNLGASAEIYYWFSLKLNKMISVSYSQNYIVQSKVNGSFLFLIPEKNSDFDIRNTGYNMLNNSFGLNISPPKGGLKNVRFSAEYVLPLYQSYNGHQSRKINDFILSLQYSPGGHMGH
;
A
#
# COMPACT_ATOMS: atom_id res chain seq x y z
N MET A 1 20.73 14.02 0.36
CA MET A 1 19.95 12.95 -0.28
C MET A 1 18.53 12.85 0.29
N VAL A 2 18.34 12.75 1.61
CA VAL A 2 16.99 12.81 2.25
C VAL A 2 16.22 14.08 1.87
N ARG A 3 16.88 15.26 1.74
CA ARG A 3 16.25 16.50 1.25
C ARG A 3 15.69 16.39 -0.16
N TYR A 4 16.38 15.70 -1.07
CA TYR A 4 15.90 15.49 -2.46
C TYR A 4 14.75 14.49 -2.55
N LEU A 5 14.72 13.47 -1.70
CA LEU A 5 13.61 12.55 -1.58
C LEU A 5 12.36 13.22 -1.01
N LEU A 6 12.54 14.11 0.00
CA LEU A 6 11.44 14.91 0.54
C LEU A 6 10.88 15.89 -0.50
N THR A 7 11.76 16.50 -1.29
CA THR A 7 11.36 17.40 -2.39
C THR A 7 10.63 16.63 -3.49
N LEU A 8 11.09 15.43 -3.85
CA LEU A 8 10.40 14.55 -4.81
C LEU A 8 9.03 14.10 -4.28
N PHE A 9 8.93 13.83 -2.97
CA PHE A 9 7.68 13.47 -2.31
C PHE A 9 6.66 14.63 -2.36
N ILE A 10 7.12 15.87 -2.12
CA ILE A 10 6.30 17.07 -2.24
C ILE A 10 5.89 17.31 -3.70
N PHE A 11 6.81 17.17 -4.67
CA PHE A 11 6.50 17.34 -6.09
C PHE A 11 5.54 16.26 -6.62
N LEU A 12 5.67 14.99 -6.22
CA LEU A 12 4.73 13.93 -6.59
C LEU A 12 3.33 14.18 -5.99
N SER A 13 3.25 14.67 -4.75
CA SER A 13 1.98 15.05 -4.13
C SER A 13 1.35 16.27 -4.80
N TYR A 14 2.14 17.28 -5.16
CA TYR A 14 1.66 18.46 -5.89
C TYR A 14 1.31 18.14 -7.37
N GLY A 15 2.07 17.28 -8.03
CA GLY A 15 1.80 16.87 -9.42
C GLY A 15 0.51 16.05 -9.57
N LEU A 16 0.13 15.27 -8.54
CA LEU A 16 -1.13 14.53 -8.51
C LEU A 16 -2.34 15.37 -8.10
N ILE A 17 -2.11 16.48 -7.36
CA ILE A 17 -3.16 17.44 -6.99
C ILE A 17 -3.34 18.50 -8.09
N ALA A 18 -2.32 18.77 -8.91
CA ALA A 18 -2.36 19.81 -9.96
C ALA A 18 -3.02 19.39 -11.28
N GLN A 19 -3.61 18.20 -11.39
CA GLN A 19 -4.63 17.91 -12.39
C GLN A 19 -6.04 18.21 -11.83
N GLU A 20 -6.22 19.36 -11.21
CA GLU A 20 -7.47 20.07 -11.35
C GLU A 20 -7.56 20.51 -12.81
N ASN A 21 -8.32 19.78 -13.60
CA ASN A 21 -8.78 20.27 -14.87
C ASN A 21 -9.56 21.55 -14.59
N THR A 22 -8.91 22.69 -14.78
CA THR A 22 -9.59 23.97 -14.89
C THR A 22 -10.43 23.91 -16.17
N TYR A 23 -11.59 23.31 -16.08
CA TYR A 23 -12.63 23.50 -17.09
C TYR A 23 -13.14 24.93 -16.91
N SER A 24 -12.57 25.84 -17.66
CA SER A 24 -13.16 27.15 -17.91
C SER A 24 -14.33 26.95 -18.89
N GLY A 25 -15.52 26.77 -18.38
CA GLY A 25 -16.65 26.66 -19.27
C GLY A 25 -17.93 26.30 -18.51
N GLN A 26 -18.94 26.99 -18.70
CA GLN A 26 -20.35 26.81 -18.39
C GLN A 26 -20.68 25.81 -17.26
N ASN A 27 -21.23 26.30 -16.18
CA ASN A 27 -21.92 25.51 -15.18
C ASN A 27 -23.05 24.75 -15.88
N ILE A 28 -23.00 23.42 -15.82
CA ILE A 28 -24.14 22.60 -16.23
C ILE A 28 -25.02 22.46 -15.00
N ASP A 29 -26.17 23.12 -15.06
CA ASP A 29 -27.20 23.01 -14.04
C ASP A 29 -28.05 21.78 -14.34
N VAL A 30 -27.95 20.74 -13.52
CA VAL A 30 -28.64 19.45 -13.73
C VAL A 30 -29.62 19.20 -12.59
N LYS A 31 -30.86 18.92 -12.93
CA LYS A 31 -31.91 18.47 -12.01
C LYS A 31 -32.10 16.96 -12.14
N LEU A 32 -32.19 16.27 -11.00
CA LEU A 32 -32.52 14.86 -10.97
C LEU A 32 -34.02 14.66 -10.97
N PHE A 33 -34.53 13.94 -11.98
CA PHE A 33 -35.87 13.37 -11.99
C PHE A 33 -35.76 11.85 -11.88
N SER A 34 -36.38 11.26 -10.88
CA SER A 34 -36.58 9.83 -10.86
C SER A 34 -37.97 9.49 -11.36
N SER A 35 -38.14 8.38 -12.04
CA SER A 35 -39.48 7.90 -12.40
C SER A 35 -40.16 7.37 -11.14
N ILE A 36 -41.46 7.71 -10.97
CA ILE A 36 -42.34 7.32 -9.86
C ILE A 36 -42.37 5.80 -9.58
N ASP A 37 -41.85 4.99 -10.49
CA ASP A 37 -41.79 3.54 -10.39
C ASP A 37 -40.72 2.98 -9.42
N LEU A 38 -39.78 3.81 -8.94
CA LEU A 38 -38.77 3.43 -7.99
C LEU A 38 -39.37 2.91 -6.67
N GLU A 39 -40.24 3.68 -6.09
CA GLU A 39 -40.86 3.38 -4.79
C GLU A 39 -41.82 2.17 -4.89
N ARG A 40 -42.57 2.09 -6.00
CA ARG A 40 -43.58 1.07 -6.21
C ARG A 40 -43.01 -0.31 -6.52
N ASN A 41 -41.91 -0.39 -7.26
CA ASN A 41 -41.32 -1.67 -7.69
C ASN A 41 -40.19 -2.19 -6.80
N PHE A 42 -39.50 -1.33 -6.06
CA PHE A 42 -38.25 -1.72 -5.39
C PHE A 42 -38.11 -1.19 -3.96
N GLY A 43 -38.98 -0.32 -3.47
CA GLY A 43 -38.94 0.24 -2.12
C GLY A 43 -37.67 1.08 -1.87
N VAL A 44 -37.12 1.69 -2.92
CA VAL A 44 -36.01 2.66 -2.84
C VAL A 44 -36.58 4.03 -3.20
N THR A 45 -36.45 4.98 -2.31
CA THR A 45 -36.97 6.35 -2.51
C THR A 45 -35.93 7.24 -3.20
N ASP A 46 -36.40 8.30 -3.86
CA ASP A 46 -35.52 9.32 -4.46
C ASP A 46 -34.57 9.92 -3.43
N ASN A 47 -35.03 10.03 -2.18
CA ASN A 47 -34.24 10.53 -1.06
C ASN A 47 -33.05 9.64 -0.71
N GLU A 48 -33.09 8.34 -1.08
CA GLU A 48 -31.94 7.43 -0.86
C GLU A 48 -30.92 7.54 -1.99
N ILE A 49 -31.35 7.90 -3.22
CA ILE A 49 -30.47 8.04 -4.39
C ILE A 49 -29.88 9.45 -4.51
N LYS A 50 -30.67 10.46 -4.18
CA LYS A 50 -30.32 11.88 -4.30
C LYS A 50 -28.96 12.24 -3.66
N PRO A 51 -28.61 11.79 -2.44
CA PRO A 51 -27.30 12.07 -1.87
C PRO A 51 -26.13 11.53 -2.69
N TYR A 52 -26.25 10.30 -3.19
CA TYR A 52 -25.19 9.69 -4.04
C TYR A 52 -24.99 10.46 -5.35
N PHE A 53 -26.08 10.94 -5.92
CA PHE A 53 -26.05 11.71 -7.16
C PHE A 53 -25.44 13.10 -6.93
N ILE A 54 -25.81 13.79 -5.86
CA ILE A 54 -25.23 15.09 -5.49
C ILE A 54 -23.75 14.99 -5.21
N ASP A 55 -23.32 13.95 -4.46
CA ASP A 55 -21.91 13.74 -4.17
C ASP A 55 -21.12 13.46 -5.44
N ALA A 56 -21.65 12.66 -6.35
CA ALA A 56 -21.02 12.37 -7.61
C ALA A 56 -20.94 13.59 -8.54
N LEU A 57 -21.97 14.44 -8.56
CA LEU A 57 -21.92 15.73 -9.30
C LEU A 57 -20.83 16.65 -8.76
N LYS A 58 -20.73 16.78 -7.42
CA LYS A 58 -19.69 17.60 -6.78
C LYS A 58 -18.28 17.08 -7.08
N GLU A 59 -18.09 15.75 -7.07
CA GLU A 59 -16.81 15.13 -7.42
C GLU A 59 -16.39 15.44 -8.87
N ASN A 60 -17.33 15.77 -9.76
CA ASN A 60 -17.09 16.10 -11.17
C ASN A 60 -17.25 17.60 -11.49
N ASN A 61 -17.23 18.46 -10.48
CA ASN A 61 -17.42 19.93 -10.63
C ASN A 61 -18.71 20.35 -11.34
N LEU A 62 -19.76 19.56 -11.21
CA LEU A 62 -21.09 19.85 -11.70
C LEU A 62 -21.97 20.40 -10.58
N VAL A 63 -22.87 21.34 -10.90
CA VAL A 63 -23.74 21.97 -9.92
C VAL A 63 -25.11 21.34 -9.99
N PHE A 64 -25.57 20.80 -8.85
CA PHE A 64 -26.96 20.37 -8.71
C PHE A 64 -27.83 21.58 -8.38
N THR A 65 -28.92 21.77 -9.11
CA THR A 65 -29.92 22.80 -8.83
C THR A 65 -31.33 22.23 -8.89
N GLU A 66 -32.24 22.77 -8.08
CA GLU A 66 -33.69 22.42 -8.11
C GLU A 66 -34.49 23.44 -8.89
N ASP A 67 -33.94 24.63 -9.07
CA ASP A 67 -34.55 25.74 -9.75
C ASP A 67 -33.62 26.27 -10.85
N ASP A 68 -34.22 26.76 -11.98
CA ASP A 68 -33.49 27.40 -13.08
C ASP A 68 -32.45 26.51 -13.78
N TYR A 69 -32.86 25.34 -14.25
CA TYR A 69 -31.99 24.37 -14.89
C TYR A 69 -32.16 24.34 -16.42
N ASN A 70 -31.02 24.21 -17.11
CA ASN A 70 -31.00 24.07 -18.57
C ASN A 70 -31.17 22.61 -19.00
N TYR A 71 -30.83 21.66 -18.13
CA TYR A 71 -30.89 20.22 -18.38
C TYR A 71 -31.53 19.50 -17.22
N TYR A 72 -32.27 18.44 -17.47
CA TYR A 72 -32.67 17.52 -16.41
C TYR A 72 -32.27 16.09 -16.75
N PHE A 73 -31.94 15.34 -15.73
CA PHE A 73 -31.49 13.97 -15.84
C PHE A 73 -32.60 13.02 -15.40
N SER A 74 -33.17 12.25 -16.35
CA SER A 74 -34.23 11.28 -16.08
C SER A 74 -33.60 9.90 -15.90
N LEU A 75 -33.77 9.29 -14.73
CA LEU A 75 -33.27 7.95 -14.40
C LEU A 75 -34.39 6.93 -14.45
N SER A 76 -34.18 5.87 -15.21
CA SER A 76 -35.03 4.67 -15.18
C SER A 76 -34.18 3.43 -15.01
N HIS A 77 -34.69 2.39 -14.33
CA HIS A 77 -33.89 1.22 -14.03
C HIS A 77 -34.74 -0.02 -13.80
N GLY A 78 -34.06 -1.19 -13.95
CA GLY A 78 -34.50 -2.45 -13.43
C GLY A 78 -33.63 -2.86 -12.22
N TRP A 79 -34.26 -3.07 -11.08
CA TRP A 79 -33.55 -3.48 -9.88
C TRP A 79 -33.95 -4.89 -9.47
N LYS A 80 -33.00 -5.69 -9.00
CA LYS A 80 -33.28 -6.94 -8.29
C LYS A 80 -32.87 -6.82 -6.84
N LYS A 81 -33.82 -6.92 -5.93
CA LYS A 81 -33.53 -6.97 -4.50
C LYS A 81 -32.69 -8.22 -4.17
N SER A 82 -31.48 -8.04 -3.70
CA SER A 82 -30.67 -9.13 -3.15
C SER A 82 -31.12 -9.41 -1.72
N LYS A 83 -31.08 -10.69 -1.29
CA LYS A 83 -31.44 -11.08 0.09
C LYS A 83 -30.57 -10.46 1.18
N ASN A 84 -29.45 -9.84 0.83
CA ASN A 84 -28.49 -9.18 1.74
C ASN A 84 -28.33 -7.71 1.36
N VAL A 85 -29.27 -6.85 1.72
CA VAL A 85 -29.19 -5.37 1.77
C VAL A 85 -28.55 -4.62 0.58
N ASN A 86 -27.84 -5.28 -0.32
CA ASN A 86 -27.20 -4.69 -1.50
C ASN A 86 -28.08 -4.92 -2.72
N TYR A 87 -28.60 -3.85 -3.28
CA TYR A 87 -29.40 -3.87 -4.50
C TYR A 87 -28.49 -4.11 -5.71
N LYS A 88 -28.77 -5.14 -6.51
CA LYS A 88 -28.14 -5.30 -7.81
C LYS A 88 -28.90 -4.50 -8.84
N VAL A 89 -28.22 -3.65 -9.54
CA VAL A 89 -28.77 -2.91 -10.70
C VAL A 89 -28.75 -3.83 -11.91
N ASP A 90 -29.94 -4.14 -12.45
CA ASP A 90 -30.04 -5.01 -13.62
C ASP A 90 -29.94 -4.22 -14.93
N ASN A 91 -30.57 -3.06 -14.97
CA ASN A 91 -30.53 -2.14 -16.09
C ASN A 91 -30.74 -0.73 -15.56
N PHE A 92 -29.82 0.16 -15.79
CA PHE A 92 -29.91 1.55 -15.37
C PHE A 92 -29.80 2.43 -16.60
N ARG A 93 -30.85 3.22 -16.85
CA ARG A 93 -30.97 4.10 -18.02
C ARG A 93 -31.03 5.52 -17.52
N GLY A 94 -30.16 6.36 -17.99
CA GLY A 94 -30.17 7.79 -17.76
C GLY A 94 -30.44 8.54 -19.06
N LEU A 95 -31.28 9.54 -19.00
CA LEU A 95 -31.55 10.45 -20.13
C LEU A 95 -31.18 11.85 -19.69
N LEU A 96 -30.25 12.50 -20.38
CA LEU A 96 -30.02 13.93 -20.27
C LEU A 96 -30.95 14.64 -21.28
N ILE A 97 -31.83 15.50 -20.78
CA ILE A 97 -32.88 16.17 -21.56
C ILE A 97 -32.70 17.68 -21.41
N GLU A 98 -32.69 18.40 -22.54
CA GLU A 98 -32.64 19.84 -22.57
C GLU A 98 -34.05 20.42 -22.30
N THR A 99 -34.15 21.33 -21.34
CA THR A 99 -35.46 21.88 -20.91
C THR A 99 -36.16 22.74 -21.95
N GLY A 100 -35.39 23.44 -22.78
CA GLY A 100 -35.96 24.34 -23.80
C GLY A 100 -36.63 23.61 -24.97
N THR A 101 -36.12 22.44 -25.32
CA THR A 101 -36.60 21.66 -26.50
C THR A 101 -37.26 20.35 -26.13
N ASN A 102 -37.14 19.90 -24.87
CA ASN A 102 -37.46 18.54 -24.43
C ASN A 102 -36.76 17.45 -25.26
N GLY A 103 -35.67 17.82 -25.92
CA GLY A 103 -34.91 16.91 -26.75
C GLY A 103 -33.95 16.08 -25.89
N ILE A 104 -33.86 14.78 -26.16
CA ILE A 104 -32.85 13.92 -25.53
C ILE A 104 -31.49 14.30 -26.10
N VAL A 105 -30.61 14.79 -25.24
CA VAL A 105 -29.22 15.18 -25.57
C VAL A 105 -28.32 13.98 -25.50
N ALA A 106 -28.52 13.14 -24.49
CA ALA A 106 -27.75 11.90 -24.32
C ALA A 106 -28.59 10.82 -23.65
N GLU A 107 -28.32 9.58 -23.99
CA GLU A 107 -28.87 8.40 -23.35
C GLU A 107 -27.73 7.49 -22.85
N PHE A 108 -27.84 7.06 -21.61
CA PHE A 108 -26.86 6.21 -20.93
C PHE A 108 -27.54 4.91 -20.51
N ASN A 109 -27.04 3.79 -20.97
CA ASN A 109 -27.50 2.47 -20.55
C ASN A 109 -26.41 1.76 -19.80
N VAL A 110 -26.68 1.41 -18.53
CA VAL A 110 -25.76 0.76 -17.65
C VAL A 110 -26.38 -0.56 -17.19
N SER A 111 -25.79 -1.68 -17.52
CA SER A 111 -26.28 -3.00 -17.14
C SER A 111 -25.31 -3.73 -16.24
N LYS A 112 -25.86 -4.51 -15.29
CA LYS A 112 -25.10 -5.43 -14.42
C LYS A 112 -24.09 -4.80 -13.44
N THR A 113 -24.33 -3.59 -12.97
CA THR A 113 -23.53 -3.03 -11.87
C THR A 113 -23.91 -3.63 -10.53
N LYS A 114 -22.95 -3.66 -9.62
CA LYS A 114 -23.12 -4.20 -8.28
C LYS A 114 -23.75 -3.19 -7.32
N TYR A 115 -23.48 -1.91 -7.53
CA TYR A 115 -23.91 -0.80 -6.67
C TYR A 115 -24.43 0.39 -7.47
N ILE A 116 -25.44 1.09 -6.92
CA ILE A 116 -26.00 2.33 -7.48
C ILE A 116 -24.93 3.40 -7.74
N ARG A 117 -24.05 3.62 -6.77
CA ARG A 117 -22.99 4.63 -6.85
C ARG A 117 -22.08 4.41 -8.06
N GLU A 118 -21.77 3.16 -8.35
CA GLU A 118 -20.97 2.77 -9.51
C GLU A 118 -21.67 3.17 -10.83
N SER A 119 -22.97 2.88 -10.93
CA SER A 119 -23.79 3.28 -12.11
C SER A 119 -23.86 4.79 -12.30
N VAL A 120 -24.03 5.52 -11.20
CA VAL A 120 -24.10 6.99 -11.20
C VAL A 120 -22.75 7.60 -11.61
N ASN A 121 -21.65 7.14 -11.04
CA ASN A 121 -20.32 7.65 -11.38
C ASN A 121 -20.00 7.48 -12.87
N ILE A 122 -20.33 6.33 -13.44
CA ILE A 122 -20.10 6.07 -14.86
C ILE A 122 -20.90 7.04 -15.75
N ILE A 123 -22.17 7.27 -15.39
CA ILE A 123 -23.00 8.20 -16.14
C ILE A 123 -22.43 9.61 -16.06
N LEU A 124 -21.96 10.03 -14.88
CA LEU A 124 -21.40 11.35 -14.68
C LEU A 124 -20.05 11.54 -15.35
N ASP A 125 -19.18 10.53 -15.34
CA ASP A 125 -17.93 10.56 -16.10
C ASP A 125 -18.21 10.78 -17.60
N LYS A 126 -19.26 10.15 -18.14
CA LYS A 126 -19.67 10.34 -19.54
C LYS A 126 -20.31 11.70 -19.81
N LEU A 127 -21.05 12.26 -18.85
CA LEU A 127 -21.57 13.63 -18.96
C LEU A 127 -20.43 14.65 -19.02
N VAL A 128 -19.38 14.47 -18.24
CA VAL A 128 -18.17 15.32 -18.27
C VAL A 128 -17.45 15.23 -19.61
N GLU A 129 -17.26 14.02 -20.14
CA GLU A 129 -16.66 13.82 -21.48
C GLU A 129 -17.46 14.49 -22.59
N MET A 130 -18.79 14.46 -22.50
CA MET A 130 -19.68 15.10 -23.52
C MET A 130 -19.63 16.62 -23.47
N ASN A 131 -19.44 17.22 -22.29
CA ASN A 131 -19.36 18.67 -22.15
C ASN A 131 -18.06 19.25 -22.74
N ALA A 132 -17.01 18.42 -22.83
CA ALA A 132 -15.75 18.81 -23.46
C ALA A 132 -15.84 18.82 -25.01
N ASP A 133 -16.82 18.12 -25.62
CA ASP A 133 -16.95 17.92 -27.06
C ASP A 133 -18.27 18.53 -27.54
N ASN A 134 -18.35 19.82 -27.69
CA ASN A 134 -19.55 20.64 -27.91
C ASN A 134 -20.29 20.41 -29.27
N THR A 135 -20.33 19.22 -29.85
CA THR A 135 -20.96 18.93 -31.10
C THR A 135 -21.61 17.55 -31.16
N GLU A 136 -22.91 17.53 -31.39
CA GLU A 136 -23.81 16.45 -31.79
C GLU A 136 -24.45 15.58 -30.69
N LYS A 137 -25.81 15.44 -30.84
CA LYS A 137 -26.64 14.46 -30.12
C LYS A 137 -26.08 13.06 -30.33
N LYS A 138 -25.43 12.49 -29.35
CA LYS A 138 -24.88 11.13 -29.43
C LYS A 138 -25.69 10.18 -28.56
N PHE A 139 -26.17 9.10 -29.17
CA PHE A 139 -26.58 7.91 -28.45
C PHE A 139 -25.31 7.20 -27.95
N ILE A 140 -25.15 7.16 -26.66
CA ILE A 140 -24.01 6.44 -26.06
C ILE A 140 -24.57 5.18 -25.41
N ASP A 141 -24.41 4.04 -26.07
CA ASP A 141 -24.60 2.75 -25.45
C ASP A 141 -23.31 2.39 -24.67
N ILE A 142 -23.40 2.48 -23.36
CA ILE A 142 -22.27 2.16 -22.46
C ILE A 142 -22.23 0.69 -22.07
N SER A 143 -23.12 -0.16 -22.56
CA SER A 143 -23.07 -1.60 -22.30
C SER A 143 -21.79 -2.24 -22.82
N ASP A 144 -21.29 -1.83 -24.00
CA ASP A 144 -19.98 -2.28 -24.53
C ASP A 144 -18.80 -1.64 -23.78
N HIS A 145 -18.98 -0.43 -23.27
CA HIS A 145 -17.99 0.23 -22.45
C HIS A 145 -17.89 -0.46 -21.09
N PHE A 146 -18.99 -1.02 -20.56
CA PHE A 146 -19.00 -1.85 -19.36
C PHE A 146 -18.23 -3.15 -19.51
N MET A 147 -18.31 -3.84 -20.64
CA MET A 147 -17.42 -4.96 -20.90
C MET A 147 -15.94 -4.53 -20.94
N LYS A 148 -15.67 -3.27 -21.28
CA LYS A 148 -14.33 -2.65 -21.17
C LYS A 148 -14.08 -2.03 -19.78
N MET A 149 -15.11 -1.59 -19.02
CA MET A 149 -15.02 -0.99 -17.68
C MET A 149 -15.30 -1.98 -16.52
N GLU A 150 -15.85 -3.18 -16.75
CA GLU A 150 -15.59 -4.32 -15.82
C GLU A 150 -14.10 -4.49 -15.57
N MET A 151 -13.31 -3.81 -16.37
CA MET A 151 -11.89 -3.67 -16.29
C MET A 151 -11.39 -2.73 -15.19
N ASN A 152 -12.21 -1.81 -14.68
CA ASN A 152 -11.73 -0.73 -13.81
C ASN A 152 -12.41 -0.66 -12.43
N SER A 153 -13.35 -1.54 -12.10
CA SER A 153 -13.84 -1.61 -10.72
C SER A 153 -12.81 -2.31 -9.83
N TRP A 154 -12.44 -1.66 -8.73
CA TRP A 154 -11.55 -2.27 -7.74
C TRP A 154 -12.16 -3.58 -7.23
N ASP A 155 -11.43 -4.68 -7.40
CA ASP A 155 -11.80 -5.99 -6.90
C ASP A 155 -10.77 -6.46 -5.86
N SER A 156 -11.10 -6.28 -4.59
CA SER A 156 -10.25 -6.70 -3.47
C SER A 156 -10.13 -8.21 -3.31
N SER A 157 -11.00 -9.01 -3.98
CA SER A 157 -10.91 -10.47 -3.96
C SER A 157 -9.85 -11.04 -4.92
N ARG A 158 -9.31 -10.21 -5.80
CA ARG A 158 -8.29 -10.63 -6.77
C ARG A 158 -6.98 -11.00 -6.08
N PRO A 159 -6.25 -11.98 -6.60
CA PRO A 159 -4.94 -12.36 -6.03
C PRO A 159 -3.88 -11.25 -6.17
N ASP A 160 -4.04 -10.32 -7.10
CA ASP A 160 -3.17 -9.16 -7.33
C ASP A 160 -3.71 -7.85 -6.74
N SER A 161 -4.70 -7.90 -5.83
CA SER A 161 -5.27 -6.70 -5.18
C SER A 161 -4.47 -6.19 -3.98
N HIS A 162 -3.40 -6.86 -3.62
CA HIS A 162 -2.45 -6.47 -2.58
C HIS A 162 -1.04 -6.37 -3.12
N ALA A 163 -0.21 -5.59 -2.47
CA ALA A 163 1.21 -5.54 -2.75
C ALA A 163 1.90 -6.89 -2.44
N PRO A 164 3.13 -7.12 -2.94
CA PRO A 164 3.98 -8.22 -2.53
C PRO A 164 4.22 -8.25 -1.01
N SER A 165 4.54 -9.43 -0.47
CA SER A 165 4.63 -9.67 0.99
C SER A 165 5.66 -8.83 1.73
N SER A 166 6.70 -8.37 1.05
CA SER A 166 7.71 -7.48 1.62
C SER A 166 7.18 -6.09 1.97
N ILE A 167 6.02 -5.71 1.42
CA ILE A 167 5.41 -4.39 1.59
C ILE A 167 4.36 -4.47 2.71
N HIS A 168 4.42 -3.51 3.64
CA HIS A 168 3.49 -3.40 4.77
C HIS A 168 2.54 -2.22 4.54
N ALA A 169 1.36 -2.26 5.16
CA ALA A 169 0.42 -1.14 5.14
C ALA A 169 0.08 -0.66 3.71
N ASP A 170 -0.11 -1.61 2.79
CA ASP A 170 -0.29 -1.38 1.35
C ASP A 170 -1.70 -0.92 0.97
N HIS A 171 -2.68 -1.06 1.87
CA HIS A 171 -4.08 -0.74 1.62
C HIS A 171 -4.80 -0.25 2.88
N THR A 172 -6.02 0.27 2.70
CA THR A 172 -6.91 0.70 3.78
C THR A 172 -8.17 -0.16 3.84
N HIS A 173 -8.81 -0.22 5.00
CA HIS A 173 -10.09 -0.90 5.21
C HIS A 173 -11.23 0.09 5.39
N MET A 174 -12.41 -0.25 4.91
CA MET A 174 -13.65 0.44 5.26
C MET A 174 -13.98 0.23 6.74
N ARG A 175 -14.87 1.06 7.28
CA ARG A 175 -15.32 1.00 8.69
C ARG A 175 -15.72 -0.42 9.09
N GLY A 176 -15.10 -0.92 10.16
CA GLY A 176 -15.34 -2.26 10.70
C GLY A 176 -14.61 -3.39 9.96
N GLY A 177 -13.89 -3.10 8.87
CA GLY A 177 -13.05 -4.09 8.21
C GLY A 177 -11.86 -4.49 9.07
N ILE A 178 -11.56 -5.79 9.13
CA ILE A 178 -10.47 -6.36 9.92
C ILE A 178 -9.58 -7.21 9.02
N MET A 179 -8.27 -7.14 9.23
CA MET A 179 -7.31 -8.08 8.69
C MET A 179 -6.34 -8.54 9.79
N LEU A 180 -6.08 -9.84 9.80
CA LEU A 180 -5.01 -10.46 10.57
C LEU A 180 -3.97 -10.98 9.58
N GLY A 181 -2.71 -10.67 9.82
CA GLY A 181 -1.60 -11.11 9.00
C GLY A 181 -0.54 -11.84 9.82
N TYR A 182 0.08 -12.83 9.22
CA TYR A 182 1.30 -13.46 9.70
C TYR A 182 2.28 -13.55 8.56
N LYS A 183 3.53 -13.12 8.79
CA LYS A 183 4.63 -13.26 7.84
C LYS A 183 5.81 -13.94 8.53
N PHE A 184 6.42 -14.87 7.83
CA PHE A 184 7.73 -15.41 8.17
C PHE A 184 8.73 -14.90 7.14
N SER A 185 9.79 -14.26 7.58
CA SER A 185 10.89 -13.87 6.71
C SER A 185 12.23 -14.41 7.24
N PHE A 186 13.05 -14.85 6.30
CA PHE A 186 14.38 -15.35 6.56
C PHE A 186 15.38 -14.64 5.66
N SER A 187 16.44 -14.09 6.26
CA SER A 187 17.51 -13.38 5.57
C SER A 187 18.85 -14.06 5.82
N ASP A 188 19.57 -14.32 4.75
CA ASP A 188 20.92 -14.90 4.77
C ASP A 188 21.93 -13.85 4.32
N ASN A 189 23.02 -13.72 5.10
CA ASN A 189 24.11 -12.81 4.80
C ASN A 189 25.43 -13.56 4.95
N ASN A 190 26.33 -13.32 4.01
CA ASN A 190 27.71 -13.85 4.09
C ASN A 190 28.68 -12.88 3.43
N LYS A 191 29.97 -13.07 3.69
CA LYS A 191 31.03 -12.21 3.20
C LYS A 191 30.90 -10.76 3.70
N ILE A 192 31.96 -10.03 3.60
CA ILE A 192 32.03 -8.62 3.97
C ILE A 192 32.17 -7.79 2.71
N TYR A 193 31.44 -6.69 2.65
CA TYR A 193 31.56 -5.65 1.64
C TYR A 193 32.09 -4.37 2.28
N ASN A 194 32.94 -3.67 1.52
CA ASN A 194 33.20 -2.25 1.73
C ASN A 194 32.81 -1.54 0.43
N ARG A 195 31.92 -0.57 0.53
CA ARG A 195 31.18 -0.03 -0.62
C ARG A 195 30.49 -1.18 -1.38
N ASN A 196 30.86 -1.44 -2.62
CA ASN A 196 30.29 -2.49 -3.49
C ASN A 196 31.28 -3.63 -3.79
N LYS A 197 32.36 -3.75 -3.00
CA LYS A 197 33.42 -4.74 -3.24
C LYS A 197 33.51 -5.71 -2.07
N ILE A 198 33.76 -6.99 -2.39
CA ILE A 198 34.07 -8.02 -1.40
C ILE A 198 35.41 -7.71 -0.76
N VAL A 199 35.48 -7.83 0.57
CA VAL A 199 36.69 -7.73 1.35
C VAL A 199 36.98 -9.11 1.95
N SER A 200 38.22 -9.58 1.82
CA SER A 200 38.64 -10.82 2.46
C SER A 200 38.82 -10.63 3.96
N ASN A 201 38.43 -11.62 4.76
CA ASN A 201 38.62 -11.61 6.22
C ASN A 201 40.07 -11.39 6.63
N ASN A 202 41.03 -11.93 5.84
CA ASN A 202 42.46 -11.76 6.11
C ASN A 202 42.93 -10.30 6.10
N VAL A 203 42.26 -9.43 5.39
CA VAL A 203 42.55 -7.99 5.37
C VAL A 203 42.06 -7.30 6.63
N LEU A 204 41.11 -7.90 7.35
CA LEU A 204 40.45 -7.31 8.52
C LEU A 204 41.00 -7.81 9.85
N PHE A 205 41.65 -8.98 9.91
CA PHE A 205 42.23 -9.51 11.13
C PHE A 205 43.32 -8.62 11.80
N PRO A 206 44.07 -7.77 11.06
CA PRO A 206 44.96 -6.82 11.72
C PRO A 206 44.24 -5.76 12.57
N ASP A 207 42.95 -5.45 12.21
CA ASP A 207 42.16 -4.38 12.84
C ASP A 207 41.13 -4.92 13.85
N TYR A 208 40.76 -6.22 13.72
CA TYR A 208 39.68 -6.83 14.51
C TYR A 208 40.06 -8.21 15.02
N GLU A 209 39.79 -8.50 16.30
CA GLU A 209 39.99 -9.83 16.91
C GLU A 209 39.09 -10.87 16.26
N ASN A 210 37.81 -10.49 16.02
CA ASN A 210 36.83 -11.33 15.38
C ASN A 210 36.22 -10.61 14.16
N VAL A 211 36.14 -11.32 13.05
CA VAL A 211 35.62 -10.81 11.79
C VAL A 211 34.35 -11.55 11.42
N PHE A 212 33.37 -10.82 10.95
CA PHE A 212 32.09 -11.38 10.48
C PHE A 212 32.29 -12.46 9.42
N GLU A 213 31.58 -13.57 9.53
CA GLU A 213 31.61 -14.68 8.57
C GLU A 213 30.25 -14.89 7.90
N SER A 214 29.20 -15.03 8.71
CA SER A 214 27.82 -15.20 8.23
C SER A 214 26.80 -14.76 9.27
N SER A 215 25.58 -14.47 8.82
CA SER A 215 24.46 -14.25 9.72
C SER A 215 23.14 -14.74 9.11
N ASN A 216 22.27 -15.21 10.00
CA ASN A 216 20.92 -15.61 9.69
C ASN A 216 19.96 -14.80 10.56
N PHE A 217 19.03 -14.10 9.93
CA PHE A 217 17.98 -13.34 10.59
C PHE A 217 16.63 -13.90 10.21
N SER A 218 15.81 -14.21 11.20
CA SER A 218 14.42 -14.62 10.96
C SER A 218 13.44 -13.80 11.78
N TYR A 219 12.32 -13.46 11.13
CA TYR A 219 11.26 -12.64 11.70
C TYR A 219 9.93 -13.37 11.54
N HIS A 220 9.19 -13.44 12.65
CA HIS A 220 7.79 -13.85 12.70
C HIS A 220 6.97 -12.58 12.95
N THR A 221 6.41 -12.02 11.90
CA THR A 221 5.68 -10.75 11.93
C THR A 221 4.19 -10.99 12.06
N PHE A 222 3.56 -10.42 13.07
CA PHE A 222 2.11 -10.39 13.25
C PHE A 222 1.60 -9.00 12.86
N GLU A 223 0.60 -8.96 12.00
CA GLU A 223 -0.03 -7.74 11.50
C GLU A 223 -1.51 -7.71 11.87
N PHE A 224 -1.99 -6.54 12.22
CA PHE A 224 -3.40 -6.27 12.48
C PHE A 224 -3.80 -4.99 11.77
N MET A 225 -4.96 -5.02 11.07
CA MET A 225 -5.58 -3.82 10.51
C MET A 225 -7.04 -3.73 10.95
N TYR A 226 -7.48 -2.49 11.21
CA TYR A 226 -8.87 -2.19 11.54
C TYR A 226 -9.31 -0.86 10.94
N GLY A 227 -10.38 -0.88 10.16
CA GLY A 227 -11.02 0.32 9.63
C GLY A 227 -11.84 1.05 10.70
N LEU A 228 -11.32 2.17 11.21
CA LEU A 228 -12.05 3.04 12.14
C LEU A 228 -13.20 3.79 11.44
N SER A 229 -12.95 4.19 10.20
CA SER A 229 -13.93 4.82 9.31
C SER A 229 -13.61 4.42 7.87
N ASP A 230 -14.41 4.87 6.90
CA ASP A 230 -14.16 4.61 5.48
C ASP A 230 -12.89 5.29 4.96
N LYS A 231 -12.31 6.23 5.73
CA LYS A 231 -11.08 6.94 5.38
C LYS A 231 -9.90 6.65 6.29
N LEU A 232 -10.12 6.06 7.47
CA LEU A 232 -9.06 5.90 8.47
C LEU A 232 -8.96 4.43 8.90
N THR A 233 -7.79 3.85 8.69
CA THR A 233 -7.43 2.49 9.12
C THR A 233 -6.29 2.56 10.12
N ILE A 234 -6.38 1.79 11.20
CA ILE A 234 -5.24 1.50 12.06
C ILE A 234 -4.53 0.26 11.52
N PHE A 235 -3.21 0.34 11.42
CA PHE A 235 -2.30 -0.76 11.16
C PHE A 235 -1.38 -0.94 12.36
N SER A 236 -1.18 -2.17 12.80
CA SER A 236 -0.20 -2.51 13.83
C SER A 236 0.63 -3.71 13.42
N LYS A 237 1.90 -3.70 13.78
CA LYS A 237 2.86 -4.77 13.50
C LYS A 237 3.68 -5.07 14.75
N LEU A 238 3.92 -6.36 15.00
CA LEU A 238 4.80 -6.87 16.04
C LEU A 238 5.62 -8.02 15.50
N ASP A 239 6.93 -7.94 15.67
CA ASP A 239 7.87 -8.97 15.24
C ASP A 239 8.33 -9.82 16.44
N TYR A 240 8.46 -11.14 16.26
CA TYR A 240 9.31 -11.98 17.06
C TYR A 240 10.55 -12.33 16.24
N ILE A 241 11.71 -11.99 16.76
CA ILE A 241 12.99 -11.93 16.05
C ILE A 241 13.90 -13.01 16.58
N ASN A 242 14.59 -13.73 15.67
CA ASN A 242 15.71 -14.60 15.99
C ASN A 242 16.88 -14.26 15.08
N ASN A 243 17.98 -13.85 15.67
CA ASN A 243 19.17 -13.45 14.96
C ASN A 243 20.37 -14.27 15.43
N GLN A 244 21.20 -14.65 14.48
CA GLN A 244 22.49 -15.30 14.72
C GLN A 244 23.55 -14.64 13.84
N ILE A 245 24.70 -14.29 14.44
CA ILE A 245 25.90 -13.90 13.71
C ILE A 245 27.04 -14.87 14.10
N THR A 246 27.78 -15.33 13.11
CA THR A 246 28.99 -16.13 13.24
C THR A 246 30.21 -15.27 12.92
N TYR A 247 31.19 -15.29 13.77
CA TYR A 247 32.49 -14.66 13.61
C TYR A 247 33.58 -15.71 13.54
N SER A 248 34.70 -15.34 12.94
CA SER A 248 35.95 -16.13 13.02
C SER A 248 37.11 -15.28 13.52
N ASP A 249 38.02 -15.85 14.30
CA ASP A 249 39.29 -15.25 14.66
C ASP A 249 40.38 -15.56 13.59
N VAL A 250 41.57 -15.03 13.79
CA VAL A 250 42.71 -15.25 12.89
C VAL A 250 43.12 -16.74 12.77
N ASN A 251 42.80 -17.55 13.77
CA ASN A 251 43.03 -19.01 13.77
C ASN A 251 41.86 -19.79 13.16
N LEU A 252 40.87 -19.11 12.64
CA LEU A 252 39.62 -19.67 12.08
C LEU A 252 38.72 -20.35 13.11
N ASN A 253 38.91 -20.06 14.40
CA ASN A 253 37.95 -20.48 15.42
C ASN A 253 36.67 -19.70 15.28
N LYS A 254 35.55 -20.40 15.36
CA LYS A 254 34.23 -19.79 15.19
C LYS A 254 33.58 -19.46 16.52
N SER A 255 32.99 -18.28 16.61
CA SER A 255 32.16 -17.86 17.74
C SER A 255 30.81 -17.36 17.22
N ASN A 256 29.74 -17.53 18.00
CA ASN A 256 28.41 -17.15 17.64
C ASN A 256 27.80 -16.17 18.65
N ILE A 257 27.15 -15.14 18.15
CA ILE A 257 26.31 -14.25 18.95
C ILE A 257 24.85 -14.48 18.54
N TYR A 258 23.99 -14.63 19.53
CA TYR A 258 22.57 -14.86 19.37
C TYR A 258 21.76 -13.76 20.03
N SER A 259 20.66 -13.34 19.39
CA SER A 259 19.62 -12.55 20.03
C SER A 259 18.25 -13.04 19.63
N SER A 260 17.31 -13.07 20.57
CA SER A 260 15.93 -13.43 20.28
C SER A 260 14.96 -12.73 21.22
N GLY A 261 13.77 -12.42 20.73
CA GLY A 261 12.71 -11.82 21.52
C GLY A 261 11.71 -11.04 20.70
N LEU A 262 10.75 -10.45 21.41
CA LEU A 262 9.81 -9.52 20.78
C LEU A 262 10.54 -8.24 20.38
N GLY A 263 10.18 -7.76 19.20
CA GLY A 263 10.57 -6.46 18.67
C GLY A 263 9.69 -5.32 19.20
N ASP A 264 9.89 -4.16 18.63
CA ASP A 264 9.08 -2.98 18.95
C ASP A 264 7.70 -3.05 18.30
N VAL A 265 6.70 -2.57 19.01
CA VAL A 265 5.34 -2.40 18.44
C VAL A 265 5.36 -1.23 17.47
N ASN A 266 4.97 -1.52 16.23
CA ASN A 266 4.70 -0.53 15.21
C ASN A 266 3.20 -0.23 15.17
N LEU A 267 2.81 1.05 15.20
CA LEU A 267 1.44 1.51 15.08
C LEU A 267 1.37 2.64 14.05
N GLN A 268 0.51 2.49 13.05
CA GLN A 268 0.32 3.47 11.99
C GLN A 268 -1.15 3.78 11.77
N PHE A 269 -1.43 5.01 11.37
CA PHE A 269 -2.72 5.49 10.91
C PHE A 269 -2.63 5.70 9.40
N LEU A 270 -3.47 4.98 8.65
CA LEU A 270 -3.56 5.05 7.21
C LEU A 270 -4.77 5.89 6.84
N TYR A 271 -4.55 7.03 6.20
CA TYR A 271 -5.63 7.92 5.77
C TYR A 271 -5.82 7.85 4.26
N SER A 272 -7.01 7.39 3.83
CA SER A 272 -7.39 7.27 2.43
C SER A 272 -7.62 8.67 1.83
N LEU A 273 -6.80 9.03 0.85
CA LEU A 273 -6.87 10.29 0.10
C LEU A 273 -7.75 10.14 -1.14
N VAL A 274 -7.55 9.04 -1.89
CA VAL A 274 -8.31 8.70 -3.09
C VAL A 274 -8.75 7.25 -3.03
N ASN A 275 -10.04 7.03 -3.29
CA ASN A 275 -10.64 5.71 -3.33
C ASN A 275 -11.50 5.61 -4.60
N ARG A 276 -10.86 5.48 -5.77
CA ARG A 276 -11.51 5.30 -7.06
C ARG A 276 -11.51 3.82 -7.49
N SER A 277 -12.29 3.51 -8.50
CA SER A 277 -12.44 2.15 -9.02
C SER A 277 -11.14 1.48 -9.49
N TYR A 278 -10.15 2.25 -9.90
CA TYR A 278 -8.87 1.76 -10.42
C TYR A 278 -7.64 2.28 -9.65
N LEU A 279 -7.83 3.28 -8.77
CA LEU A 279 -6.75 3.95 -8.05
C LEU A 279 -7.09 4.09 -6.57
N LYS A 280 -6.20 3.63 -5.72
CA LYS A 280 -6.21 3.86 -4.27
C LYS A 280 -4.99 4.68 -3.90
N LEU A 281 -5.20 5.75 -3.13
CA LEU A 281 -4.13 6.54 -2.53
C LEU A 281 -4.37 6.66 -1.04
N HIS A 282 -3.34 6.43 -0.24
CA HIS A 282 -3.37 6.74 1.17
C HIS A 282 -2.00 7.22 1.66
N THR A 283 -2.01 7.95 2.74
CA THR A 283 -0.81 8.28 3.52
C THR A 283 -0.82 7.51 4.82
N ASN A 284 0.35 7.20 5.33
CA ASN A 284 0.54 6.57 6.63
C ASN A 284 1.45 7.43 7.50
N ILE A 285 1.00 7.62 8.73
CA ILE A 285 1.75 8.27 9.79
C ILE A 285 1.75 7.32 10.98
N GLY A 286 2.92 7.03 11.51
CA GLY A 286 3.03 6.07 12.59
C GLY A 286 4.25 6.24 13.45
N PHE A 287 4.33 5.35 14.45
CA PHE A 287 5.42 5.32 15.42
C PHE A 287 5.82 3.88 15.71
N ASP A 288 7.13 3.68 15.92
CA ASP A 288 7.65 2.52 16.62
C ASP A 288 7.80 2.87 18.10
N PHE A 289 7.19 2.04 18.94
CA PHE A 289 7.26 2.13 20.40
C PHE A 289 8.34 1.16 20.89
N PRO A 290 9.28 1.59 21.72
CA PRO A 290 10.38 0.75 22.20
C PRO A 290 9.89 -0.27 23.26
N THR A 291 9.01 -1.16 22.85
CA THR A 291 8.41 -2.22 23.69
C THR A 291 9.19 -3.53 23.61
N GLY A 292 10.07 -3.66 22.62
CA GLY A 292 10.88 -4.84 22.41
C GLY A 292 11.99 -4.98 23.45
N LYS A 293 12.65 -6.14 23.41
CA LYS A 293 13.73 -6.44 24.35
C LYS A 293 14.97 -5.63 23.97
N PHE A 294 15.28 -4.63 24.79
CA PHE A 294 16.53 -3.88 24.76
C PHE A 294 17.15 -3.91 26.16
N ARG A 295 18.33 -4.50 26.28
CA ARG A 295 19.09 -4.54 27.55
C ARG A 295 20.37 -3.74 27.37
N ALA A 296 20.50 -2.69 28.15
CA ALA A 296 21.66 -1.80 28.11
C ALA A 296 22.98 -2.51 28.44
N SER A 297 22.92 -3.61 29.20
CA SER A 297 24.08 -4.44 29.57
C SER A 297 24.54 -5.45 28.51
N ASP A 298 23.69 -5.68 27.47
CA ASP A 298 24.03 -6.64 26.41
C ASP A 298 25.02 -6.01 25.44
N GLU A 299 26.19 -6.58 25.26
CA GLU A 299 27.19 -6.18 24.28
C GLU A 299 26.88 -6.86 22.94
N LEU A 300 25.86 -6.33 22.23
CA LEU A 300 25.44 -6.82 20.92
C LEU A 300 25.83 -5.83 19.82
N PRO A 301 26.11 -6.29 18.59
CA PRO A 301 26.18 -5.42 17.44
C PRO A 301 24.94 -4.51 17.33
N TYR A 302 25.10 -3.31 16.78
CA TYR A 302 24.04 -2.28 16.73
C TYR A 302 22.71 -2.76 16.13
N ASN A 303 22.75 -3.72 15.19
CA ASN A 303 21.60 -4.27 14.49
C ASN A 303 21.06 -5.58 15.08
N MET A 304 21.64 -6.07 16.18
CA MET A 304 21.27 -7.35 16.80
C MET A 304 20.25 -7.21 17.93
N TYR A 305 20.01 -6.02 18.45
CA TYR A 305 18.98 -5.81 19.45
C TYR A 305 17.59 -6.08 18.85
N THR A 306 16.73 -6.83 19.55
CA THR A 306 15.38 -7.12 19.10
C THR A 306 14.45 -5.94 19.29
N GLY A 307 14.64 -5.11 20.34
CA GLY A 307 14.04 -3.80 20.52
C GLY A 307 15.05 -2.69 20.30
N LYS A 308 14.65 -1.57 19.73
CA LYS A 308 15.55 -0.43 19.45
C LYS A 308 15.90 0.38 20.71
N GLY A 309 14.99 0.35 21.71
CA GLY A 309 15.14 1.13 22.95
C GLY A 309 14.91 2.64 22.77
N TYR A 310 14.41 3.08 21.59
CA TYR A 310 14.09 4.47 21.29
C TYR A 310 12.83 4.56 20.42
N PHE A 311 12.14 5.71 20.45
CA PHE A 311 10.99 5.99 19.59
C PHE A 311 11.43 6.36 18.19
N SER A 312 10.68 5.91 17.18
CA SER A 312 10.81 6.36 15.79
C SER A 312 9.46 6.82 15.25
N SER A 313 9.48 7.77 14.33
CA SER A 313 8.30 8.13 13.53
C SER A 313 8.41 7.54 12.14
N ILE A 314 7.26 7.18 11.57
CA ILE A 314 7.14 6.62 10.23
C ILE A 314 6.21 7.53 9.44
N LEU A 315 6.66 7.90 8.25
CA LEU A 315 5.87 8.66 7.29
C LEU A 315 5.90 7.91 5.97
N GLY A 316 4.74 7.67 5.39
CA GLY A 316 4.62 6.95 4.14
C GLY A 316 3.46 7.44 3.27
N PHE A 317 3.51 7.03 2.03
CA PHE A 317 2.48 7.27 1.04
C PHE A 317 2.38 6.05 0.14
N THR A 318 1.16 5.61 -0.18
CA THR A 318 0.94 4.47 -1.07
C THR A 318 0.00 4.86 -2.19
N SER A 319 0.41 4.57 -3.41
CA SER A 319 -0.44 4.61 -4.60
C SER A 319 -0.54 3.22 -5.17
N PHE A 320 -1.77 2.76 -5.39
CA PHE A 320 -2.02 1.43 -5.93
C PHE A 320 -3.05 1.51 -7.06
N LEU A 321 -2.67 0.97 -8.21
CA LEU A 321 -3.46 0.91 -9.44
C LEU A 321 -3.88 -0.53 -9.71
N GLN A 322 -5.12 -0.74 -10.15
CA GLN A 322 -5.63 -2.04 -10.56
C GLN A 322 -6.26 -1.95 -11.94
N PHE A 323 -5.68 -2.69 -12.89
CA PHE A 323 -6.16 -2.88 -14.25
C PHE A 323 -6.70 -4.31 -14.42
N PRO A 324 -7.31 -4.70 -15.55
CA PRO A 324 -7.97 -6.01 -15.70
C PRO A 324 -7.12 -7.23 -15.39
N LYS A 325 -5.87 -7.22 -15.81
CA LYS A 325 -4.92 -8.32 -15.64
C LYS A 325 -3.68 -7.96 -14.85
N ILE A 326 -3.47 -6.66 -14.59
CA ILE A 326 -2.25 -6.15 -13.98
C ILE A 326 -2.64 -5.22 -12.84
N SER A 327 -1.89 -5.25 -11.78
CA SER A 327 -1.88 -4.20 -10.77
C SER A 327 -0.47 -3.66 -10.58
N ALA A 328 -0.36 -2.42 -10.14
CA ALA A 328 0.92 -1.76 -9.93
C ALA A 328 0.83 -0.78 -8.76
N GLY A 329 1.94 -0.54 -8.11
CA GLY A 329 1.95 0.46 -7.04
C GLY A 329 3.34 0.98 -6.72
N ILE A 330 3.31 2.00 -5.88
CA ILE A 330 4.50 2.67 -5.36
C ILE A 330 4.26 3.04 -3.90
N GLN A 331 5.27 2.84 -3.06
CA GLN A 331 5.23 3.20 -1.65
C GLN A 331 6.59 3.74 -1.19
N PRO A 332 6.78 5.06 -1.11
CA PRO A 332 7.86 5.67 -0.35
C PRO A 332 7.55 5.67 1.15
N ILE A 333 8.56 5.35 1.95
CA ILE A 333 8.51 5.35 3.43
C ILE A 333 9.77 6.02 3.96
N ILE A 334 9.62 6.79 5.03
CA ILE A 334 10.72 7.38 5.79
C ILE A 334 10.53 6.97 7.26
N ASN A 335 11.60 6.51 7.87
CA ASN A 335 11.67 6.21 9.30
C ASN A 335 12.69 7.13 9.96
N LEU A 336 12.26 7.87 10.99
CA LEU A 336 13.07 8.88 11.68
C LEU A 336 13.15 8.53 13.16
N PRO A 337 14.33 8.19 13.70
CA PRO A 337 14.56 8.12 15.14
C PRO A 337 14.25 9.47 15.80
N LEU A 338 13.51 9.45 16.91
CA LEU A 338 13.10 10.67 17.63
C LEU A 338 14.04 10.98 18.83
N ASN A 339 14.69 9.95 19.35
CA ASN A 339 15.62 10.05 20.47
C ASN A 339 16.70 8.97 20.38
N MET A 340 17.57 8.91 21.34
CA MET A 340 18.55 7.84 21.54
C MET A 340 18.08 6.85 22.60
N ASN A 341 18.57 5.62 22.53
CA ASN A 341 18.35 4.62 23.56
C ASN A 341 19.24 4.86 24.80
N SER A 342 19.08 4.02 25.83
CA SER A 342 19.86 4.13 27.08
C SER A 342 21.37 3.87 26.89
N ASN A 343 21.80 3.31 25.77
CA ASN A 343 23.22 3.13 25.39
C ASN A 343 23.73 4.28 24.52
N ASN A 344 22.99 5.39 24.45
CA ASN A 344 23.34 6.62 23.76
C ASN A 344 23.58 6.47 22.24
N PHE A 345 22.75 5.64 21.56
CA PHE A 345 22.76 5.55 20.11
C PHE A 345 21.34 5.36 19.54
N ASN A 346 21.18 5.61 18.24
CA ASN A 346 20.08 5.12 17.41
C ASN A 346 20.62 4.71 16.03
N LEU A 347 19.85 3.88 15.31
CA LEU A 347 20.27 3.33 14.00
C LEU A 347 20.28 4.34 12.85
N GLY A 348 19.99 5.61 13.13
CA GLY A 348 19.89 6.64 12.11
C GLY A 348 18.58 6.58 11.33
N ALA A 349 18.35 7.58 10.47
CA ALA A 349 17.18 7.64 9.62
C ALA A 349 17.28 6.65 8.45
N SER A 350 16.15 6.10 8.02
CA SER A 350 16.05 5.33 6.78
C SER A 350 14.98 5.89 5.85
N ALA A 351 15.20 5.72 4.56
CA ALA A 351 14.23 6.00 3.52
C ALA A 351 14.17 4.83 2.55
N GLU A 352 12.95 4.42 2.21
CA GLU A 352 12.70 3.30 1.32
C GLU A 352 11.69 3.72 0.27
N ILE A 353 11.82 3.17 -0.92
CA ILE A 353 10.82 3.29 -1.96
C ILE A 353 10.62 1.93 -2.61
N TYR A 354 9.37 1.49 -2.59
CA TYR A 354 8.92 0.26 -3.24
C TYR A 354 8.21 0.60 -4.54
N TYR A 355 8.46 -0.20 -5.58
CA TYR A 355 7.68 -0.26 -6.81
C TYR A 355 7.29 -1.71 -7.05
N TRP A 356 6.03 -1.97 -7.44
CA TRP A 356 5.63 -3.33 -7.77
C TRP A 356 4.67 -3.39 -8.96
N PHE A 357 4.70 -4.53 -9.61
CA PHE A 357 3.77 -4.93 -10.65
C PHE A 357 3.31 -6.36 -10.35
N SER A 358 2.03 -6.63 -10.48
CA SER A 358 1.47 -7.95 -10.33
C SER A 358 0.63 -8.33 -11.54
N LEU A 359 0.79 -9.55 -12.02
CA LEU A 359 0.05 -10.11 -13.14
C LEU A 359 -0.92 -11.18 -12.63
N LYS A 360 -2.21 -10.94 -12.80
CA LYS A 360 -3.27 -11.92 -12.50
C LYS A 360 -3.27 -13.01 -13.56
N LEU A 361 -2.82 -14.22 -13.20
CA LEU A 361 -2.80 -15.38 -14.08
C LEU A 361 -4.21 -15.97 -14.24
N ASN A 362 -4.96 -16.05 -13.14
CA ASN A 362 -6.34 -16.50 -13.09
C ASN A 362 -7.07 -15.89 -11.88
N LYS A 363 -8.27 -16.39 -11.54
CA LYS A 363 -9.08 -15.86 -10.42
C LYS A 363 -8.48 -16.16 -9.04
N MET A 364 -7.49 -17.04 -8.94
CA MET A 364 -6.91 -17.50 -7.68
C MET A 364 -5.41 -17.15 -7.54
N ILE A 365 -4.69 -17.02 -8.65
CA ILE A 365 -3.22 -16.92 -8.64
C ILE A 365 -2.77 -15.67 -9.38
N SER A 366 -1.83 -14.96 -8.78
CA SER A 366 -1.04 -13.90 -9.42
C SER A 366 0.45 -14.06 -9.12
N VAL A 367 1.28 -13.54 -10.01
CA VAL A 367 2.72 -13.39 -9.83
C VAL A 367 3.05 -11.93 -9.74
N SER A 368 4.08 -11.59 -8.98
CA SER A 368 4.52 -10.22 -8.80
C SER A 368 6.02 -10.06 -8.98
N TYR A 369 6.39 -8.87 -9.42
CA TYR A 369 7.76 -8.37 -9.43
C TYR A 369 7.77 -7.05 -8.67
N SER A 370 8.74 -6.87 -7.78
CA SER A 370 8.94 -5.61 -7.08
C SER A 370 10.41 -5.20 -7.00
N GLN A 371 10.62 -3.90 -6.85
CA GLN A 371 11.91 -3.33 -6.53
C GLN A 371 11.78 -2.51 -5.25
N ASN A 372 12.80 -2.58 -4.41
CA ASN A 372 12.92 -1.79 -3.21
C ASN A 372 14.30 -1.11 -3.18
N TYR A 373 14.30 0.22 -3.16
CA TYR A 373 15.53 0.98 -2.93
C TYR A 373 15.54 1.52 -1.51
N ILE A 374 16.60 1.18 -0.76
CA ILE A 374 16.79 1.51 0.64
C ILE A 374 18.00 2.41 0.79
N VAL A 375 17.85 3.46 1.59
CA VAL A 375 18.95 4.29 2.08
C VAL A 375 18.89 4.27 3.59
N GLN A 376 19.89 3.69 4.22
CA GLN A 376 20.06 3.68 5.67
C GLN A 376 21.21 4.62 6.06
N SER A 377 20.91 5.59 6.91
CA SER A 377 21.92 6.46 7.49
C SER A 377 22.85 5.68 8.45
N LYS A 378 23.98 6.26 8.79
CA LYS A 378 24.85 5.74 9.84
C LYS A 378 24.14 5.77 11.19
N VAL A 379 24.56 4.92 12.09
CA VAL A 379 24.25 5.00 13.52
C VAL A 379 24.62 6.37 14.04
N ASN A 380 23.72 7.02 14.78
CA ASN A 380 24.01 8.25 15.51
C ASN A 380 24.37 7.91 16.95
N GLY A 381 25.35 8.61 17.52
CA GLY A 381 25.88 8.30 18.83
C GLY A 381 26.77 7.06 18.81
N SER A 382 27.20 6.57 19.99
CA SER A 382 28.00 5.36 20.10
C SER A 382 27.80 4.73 21.46
N PHE A 383 27.74 3.41 21.50
CA PHE A 383 27.75 2.66 22.75
C PHE A 383 29.20 2.51 23.25
N LEU A 384 29.56 3.25 24.29
CA LEU A 384 30.95 3.38 24.79
C LEU A 384 31.57 2.07 25.24
N PHE A 385 30.79 1.05 25.58
CA PHE A 385 31.28 -0.26 26.00
C PHE A 385 31.49 -1.25 24.87
N LEU A 386 31.04 -0.93 23.63
CA LEU A 386 31.38 -1.72 22.45
C LEU A 386 32.82 -1.33 22.02
N ILE A 387 33.72 -2.28 22.12
CA ILE A 387 35.12 -2.11 21.71
C ILE A 387 35.21 -2.46 20.23
N PRO A 388 35.47 -1.50 19.32
CA PRO A 388 35.48 -1.73 17.88
C PRO A 388 36.43 -2.84 17.44
N GLU A 389 37.59 -2.94 18.10
CA GLU A 389 38.63 -3.92 17.77
C GLU A 389 38.22 -5.36 18.09
N LYS A 390 37.24 -5.55 18.99
CA LYS A 390 36.76 -6.87 19.38
C LYS A 390 35.98 -7.57 18.26
N ASN A 391 35.08 -6.84 17.59
CA ASN A 391 34.29 -7.38 16.49
C ASN A 391 34.10 -6.30 15.42
N SER A 392 34.22 -6.67 14.15
CA SER A 392 34.02 -5.72 13.01
C SER A 392 32.67 -4.99 13.02
N ASP A 393 31.61 -5.63 13.55
CA ASP A 393 30.26 -5.05 13.62
C ASP A 393 30.02 -4.17 14.85
N PHE A 394 30.99 -4.04 15.75
CA PHE A 394 30.99 -3.09 16.86
C PHE A 394 31.51 -1.72 16.45
N ASP A 395 32.17 -1.64 15.30
CA ASP A 395 32.68 -0.38 14.78
C ASP A 395 31.58 0.48 14.14
N ILE A 396 31.23 1.57 14.80
CA ILE A 396 30.23 2.53 14.32
C ILE A 396 30.56 3.10 12.93
N ARG A 397 31.84 3.12 12.54
CA ARG A 397 32.27 3.55 11.20
C ARG A 397 31.73 2.64 10.10
N ASN A 398 31.45 1.38 10.46
CA ASN A 398 30.94 0.33 9.58
C ASN A 398 29.40 0.27 9.60
N THR A 399 28.73 1.43 9.51
CA THR A 399 27.26 1.52 9.53
C THR A 399 26.73 2.42 8.43
N GLY A 400 25.48 2.17 7.99
CA GLY A 400 24.83 2.89 6.90
C GLY A 400 25.11 2.25 5.54
N TYR A 401 24.07 2.21 4.69
CA TYR A 401 24.17 1.58 3.38
C TYR A 401 23.11 2.11 2.40
N ASN A 402 23.33 1.82 1.11
CA ASN A 402 22.34 1.92 0.05
C ASN A 402 22.17 0.55 -0.60
N MET A 403 20.92 0.14 -0.84
CA MET A 403 20.62 -1.18 -1.40
C MET A 403 19.46 -1.07 -2.39
N LEU A 404 19.57 -1.78 -3.50
CA LEU A 404 18.47 -2.02 -4.44
C LEU A 404 18.20 -3.51 -4.49
N ASN A 405 17.00 -3.91 -4.09
CA ASN A 405 16.53 -5.28 -4.14
C ASN A 405 15.55 -5.48 -5.29
N ASN A 406 15.58 -6.65 -5.90
CA ASN A 406 14.54 -7.19 -6.76
C ASN A 406 13.82 -8.31 -6.03
N SER A 407 12.51 -8.41 -6.21
CA SER A 407 11.71 -9.48 -5.61
C SER A 407 10.79 -10.12 -6.63
N PHE A 408 10.58 -11.42 -6.47
CA PHE A 408 9.65 -12.23 -7.26
C PHE A 408 8.68 -12.90 -6.32
N GLY A 409 7.38 -12.65 -6.53
CA GLY A 409 6.32 -13.11 -5.64
C GLY A 409 5.26 -13.94 -6.32
N LEU A 410 4.62 -14.81 -5.52
CA LEU A 410 3.45 -15.59 -5.87
C LEU A 410 2.36 -15.29 -4.83
N ASN A 411 1.15 -14.94 -5.29
CA ASN A 411 -0.02 -14.78 -4.42
C ASN A 411 -1.10 -15.76 -4.80
N ILE A 412 -1.75 -16.34 -3.78
CA ILE A 412 -2.86 -17.28 -3.90
C ILE A 412 -4.02 -16.76 -3.04
N SER A 413 -5.15 -16.46 -3.68
CA SER A 413 -6.37 -16.00 -3.01
C SER A 413 -7.56 -16.82 -3.51
N PRO A 414 -7.99 -17.85 -2.77
CA PRO A 414 -9.11 -18.69 -3.18
C PRO A 414 -10.41 -17.89 -3.26
N PRO A 415 -11.10 -17.84 -4.42
CA PRO A 415 -12.28 -16.99 -4.60
C PRO A 415 -13.55 -17.56 -3.96
N LYS A 416 -13.53 -18.84 -3.54
CA LYS A 416 -14.69 -19.59 -3.01
C LYS A 416 -14.29 -20.58 -1.92
N GLY A 417 -15.28 -21.09 -1.19
CA GLY A 417 -15.08 -22.13 -0.16
C GLY A 417 -14.64 -21.57 1.18
N GLY A 418 -14.19 -22.44 2.08
CA GLY A 418 -13.79 -22.09 3.46
C GLY A 418 -12.57 -21.17 3.54
N LEU A 419 -11.76 -21.11 2.50
CA LEU A 419 -10.55 -20.28 2.41
C LEU A 419 -10.74 -18.99 1.60
N LYS A 420 -11.97 -18.60 1.24
CA LYS A 420 -12.24 -17.40 0.41
C LYS A 420 -11.75 -16.09 1.00
N ASN A 421 -11.50 -16.05 2.31
CA ASN A 421 -11.06 -14.88 3.06
C ASN A 421 -9.57 -14.96 3.43
N VAL A 422 -8.88 -15.98 2.93
CA VAL A 422 -7.48 -16.25 3.22
C VAL A 422 -6.64 -15.95 1.97
N ARG A 423 -5.52 -15.30 2.18
CA ARG A 423 -4.49 -15.06 1.17
C ARG A 423 -3.18 -15.68 1.62
N PHE A 424 -2.55 -16.42 0.74
CA PHE A 424 -1.20 -16.93 0.90
C PHE A 424 -0.28 -16.22 -0.06
N SER A 425 0.95 -15.91 0.36
CA SER A 425 1.96 -15.44 -0.56
C SER A 425 3.34 -15.93 -0.20
N ALA A 426 4.19 -16.06 -1.22
CA ALA A 426 5.60 -16.36 -1.10
C ALA A 426 6.38 -15.36 -1.95
N GLU A 427 7.51 -14.87 -1.44
CA GLU A 427 8.36 -13.90 -2.12
C GLU A 427 9.83 -14.27 -1.92
N TYR A 428 10.61 -14.13 -2.99
CA TYR A 428 12.06 -14.30 -2.99
C TYR A 428 12.73 -12.99 -3.38
N VAL A 429 13.58 -12.47 -2.49
CA VAL A 429 14.23 -11.16 -2.62
C VAL A 429 15.71 -11.36 -2.92
N LEU A 430 16.20 -10.69 -3.96
CA LEU A 430 17.60 -10.71 -4.38
C LEU A 430 18.15 -9.28 -4.45
N PRO A 431 19.25 -8.98 -3.76
CA PRO A 431 19.92 -7.70 -3.92
C PRO A 431 20.54 -7.57 -5.32
N LEU A 432 20.14 -6.54 -6.06
CA LEU A 432 20.72 -6.19 -7.35
C LEU A 432 21.96 -5.30 -7.18
N TYR A 433 21.89 -4.39 -6.21
CA TYR A 433 22.98 -3.49 -5.89
C TYR A 433 23.06 -3.30 -4.37
N GLN A 434 24.29 -3.30 -3.84
CA GLN A 434 24.57 -3.03 -2.44
C GLN A 434 25.83 -2.16 -2.34
N SER A 435 25.75 -1.09 -1.55
CA SER A 435 26.89 -0.23 -1.24
C SER A 435 26.87 0.13 0.23
N TYR A 436 27.86 -0.34 0.95
CA TYR A 436 28.00 -0.20 2.39
C TYR A 436 29.03 0.86 2.74
N ASN A 437 28.76 1.61 3.79
CA ASN A 437 29.75 2.52 4.34
C ASN A 437 30.61 1.75 5.37
N GLY A 438 31.87 1.47 5.01
CA GLY A 438 32.77 0.61 5.79
C GLY A 438 32.50 -0.89 5.58
N HIS A 439 33.00 -1.70 6.50
CA HIS A 439 33.00 -3.16 6.41
C HIS A 439 31.71 -3.74 7.01
N GLN A 440 30.76 -4.12 6.16
CA GLN A 440 29.47 -4.66 6.61
C GLN A 440 29.16 -5.99 5.94
N SER A 441 28.30 -6.79 6.58
CA SER A 441 27.80 -8.04 6.05
C SER A 441 27.02 -7.83 4.75
N ARG A 442 27.33 -8.62 3.73
CA ARG A 442 26.62 -8.64 2.46
C ARG A 442 25.34 -9.45 2.56
N LYS A 443 24.22 -8.86 2.20
CA LYS A 443 22.96 -9.57 2.03
C LYS A 443 23.01 -10.49 0.81
N ILE A 444 22.57 -11.75 0.96
CA ILE A 444 22.46 -12.72 -0.14
C ILE A 444 21.07 -12.78 -0.68
N ASN A 445 20.09 -13.05 0.16
CA ASN A 445 18.68 -13.14 -0.20
C ASN A 445 17.78 -13.00 1.03
N ASP A 446 16.48 -12.76 0.76
CA ASP A 446 15.43 -13.02 1.74
C ASP A 446 14.39 -13.96 1.12
N PHE A 447 13.77 -14.74 1.97
CA PHE A 447 12.60 -15.53 1.66
C PHE A 447 11.47 -15.14 2.59
N ILE A 448 10.30 -14.83 2.03
CA ILE A 448 9.14 -14.35 2.78
C ILE A 448 7.94 -15.23 2.46
N LEU A 449 7.28 -15.74 3.50
CA LEU A 449 5.98 -16.40 3.42
C LEU A 449 4.96 -15.56 4.16
N SER A 450 3.76 -15.40 3.65
CA SER A 450 2.70 -14.73 4.39
C SER A 450 1.35 -15.42 4.28
N LEU A 451 0.58 -15.22 5.33
CA LEU A 451 -0.80 -15.64 5.48
C LEU A 451 -1.60 -14.44 5.98
N GLN A 452 -2.64 -14.06 5.25
CA GLN A 452 -3.55 -12.99 5.65
C GLN A 452 -4.98 -13.54 5.71
N TYR A 453 -5.73 -13.09 6.71
CA TYR A 453 -7.12 -13.46 6.92
C TYR A 453 -7.97 -12.22 7.17
N SER A 454 -9.04 -12.04 6.39
CA SER A 454 -9.99 -10.92 6.53
C SER A 454 -11.37 -11.49 6.85
N PRO A 455 -11.75 -11.59 8.15
CA PRO A 455 -13.09 -12.06 8.53
C PRO A 455 -14.16 -11.10 7.99
N GLY A 456 -15.16 -11.60 7.31
CA GLY A 456 -16.18 -10.77 6.62
C GLY A 456 -15.97 -10.62 5.13
N GLY A 457 -14.93 -11.23 4.60
CA GLY A 457 -14.53 -11.10 3.20
C GLY A 457 -13.86 -9.76 2.92
N HIS A 458 -13.32 -9.63 1.74
CA HIS A 458 -12.83 -8.35 1.24
C HIS A 458 -14.05 -7.46 0.90
N MET A 459 -14.80 -7.04 1.92
CA MET A 459 -15.90 -6.10 1.72
C MET A 459 -15.30 -4.76 1.31
N GLY A 460 -15.59 -4.37 0.09
CA GLY A 460 -15.36 -3.13 -0.61
C GLY A 460 -14.26 -2.21 -0.02
N HIS A 461 -13.09 -2.32 -0.59
CA HIS A 461 -12.09 -1.25 -0.47
C HIS A 461 -12.39 -0.15 -1.45
#